data_4ab2b87997e89c76707a79f08772a38c
#
_entry.id   4ab2b87997e89c76707a79f08772a38c
#
_cell.length_a   1.000
_cell.length_b   1.000
_cell.length_c   1.000
_cell.angle_alpha   90.00
_cell.angle_beta   90.00
_cell.angle_gamma   90.00
#
_symmetry.space_group_name_H-M   'P 1'
#
loop_
_entity.id
_entity.type
_entity.pdbx_description
1 polymer ?
#
loop_
_entity_poly.entity_id
_entity_poly.type
_entity_poly.pdbx_seq_one_letter_code
_entity_poly.pdbx_strand_id
1 'polypeptide(L)'
;MTSPTYKAAIDVATVQMELFTLFEENVVEMEYVGSRVTCEPAPTDTDEDVLILTDNLGTFVRRCNKAGFKDTGSYTGAAFHSLRQGEINLIITDNKEFYNKFMLATHVCKSLNVLDKQHRITVFQSILYGKAYGKP
;
A
#
# COMPACT_ATOMS: atom_id res chain seq x y z
N MET A 1 10.98 -17.50 -21.00
CA MET A 1 9.66 -17.12 -20.48
C MET A 1 9.78 -16.77 -19.01
N THR A 2 9.32 -15.60 -18.63
CA THR A 2 9.37 -15.17 -17.24
C THR A 2 8.21 -15.78 -16.46
N SER A 3 8.47 -16.20 -15.21
CA SER A 3 7.42 -16.66 -14.32
C SER A 3 6.51 -15.49 -13.93
N PRO A 4 5.25 -15.76 -13.52
CA PRO A 4 4.36 -14.68 -13.03
C PRO A 4 4.98 -13.87 -11.87
N THR A 5 5.70 -14.53 -10.96
CA THR A 5 6.37 -13.87 -9.84
C THR A 5 7.44 -12.88 -10.33
N TYR A 6 8.22 -13.31 -11.33
CA TYR A 6 9.27 -12.46 -11.89
C TYR A 6 8.67 -11.23 -12.59
N LYS A 7 7.59 -11.43 -13.35
CA LYS A 7 6.89 -10.33 -13.99
C LYS A 7 6.35 -9.33 -12.97
N ALA A 8 5.73 -9.81 -11.91
CA ALA A 8 5.19 -8.94 -10.86
C ALA A 8 6.29 -8.11 -10.20
N ALA A 9 7.46 -8.72 -9.92
CA ALA A 9 8.58 -8.00 -9.33
C ALA A 9 9.09 -6.90 -10.27
N ILE A 10 9.16 -7.16 -11.58
CA ILE A 10 9.58 -6.17 -12.56
C ILE A 10 8.55 -5.03 -12.65
N ASP A 11 7.27 -5.35 -12.65
CA ASP A 11 6.20 -4.35 -12.72
C ASP A 11 6.25 -3.40 -11.52
N VAL A 12 6.44 -3.94 -10.31
CA VAL A 12 6.55 -3.12 -9.09
C VAL A 12 7.80 -2.24 -9.15
N ALA A 13 8.94 -2.78 -9.57
CA ALA A 13 10.16 -2.00 -9.70
C ALA A 13 10.00 -0.88 -10.72
N THR A 14 9.34 -1.14 -11.83
CA THR A 14 9.07 -0.14 -12.87
C THR A 14 8.20 0.98 -12.32
N VAL A 15 7.11 0.65 -11.62
CA VAL A 15 6.23 1.65 -11.01
C VAL A 15 7.01 2.49 -9.99
N GLN A 16 7.83 1.85 -9.16
CA GLN A 16 8.62 2.57 -8.17
C GLN A 16 9.56 3.58 -8.84
N MET A 17 10.25 3.18 -9.90
CA MET A 17 11.15 4.07 -10.63
C MET A 17 10.39 5.21 -11.30
N GLU A 18 9.24 4.94 -11.91
CA GLU A 18 8.41 5.96 -12.54
C GLU A 18 7.90 6.97 -11.52
N LEU A 19 7.44 6.49 -10.36
CA LEU A 19 6.97 7.37 -9.29
C LEU A 19 8.09 8.28 -8.79
N PHE A 20 9.28 7.73 -8.56
CA PHE A 20 10.41 8.55 -8.15
C PHE A 20 10.81 9.55 -9.21
N THR A 21 10.84 9.15 -10.47
CA THR A 21 11.21 10.04 -11.58
C THR A 21 10.21 11.17 -11.76
N LEU A 22 8.91 10.85 -11.68
CA LEU A 22 7.84 11.82 -11.92
C LEU A 22 7.49 12.64 -10.69
N PHE A 23 7.68 12.09 -9.49
CA PHE A 23 7.16 12.66 -8.25
C PHE A 23 8.21 12.79 -7.15
N GLU A 24 9.50 12.76 -7.48
CA GLU A 24 10.57 12.76 -6.48
C GLU A 24 10.49 13.93 -5.53
N GLU A 25 9.96 15.07 -5.97
CA GLU A 25 9.78 16.24 -5.12
C GLU A 25 8.66 16.07 -4.10
N ASN A 26 7.77 15.11 -4.31
CA ASN A 26 6.58 14.93 -3.48
C ASN A 26 6.58 13.60 -2.71
N VAL A 27 7.51 12.70 -2.98
CA VAL A 27 7.61 11.43 -2.27
C VAL A 27 8.62 11.57 -1.13
N VAL A 28 8.14 11.43 0.11
CA VAL A 28 9.00 11.48 1.31
C VAL A 28 9.51 10.09 1.64
N GLU A 29 8.62 9.10 1.67
CA GLU A 29 8.96 7.69 1.93
C GLU A 29 8.06 6.80 1.09
N MET A 30 8.53 5.60 0.77
CA MET A 30 7.79 4.64 -0.03
C MET A 30 8.24 3.23 0.32
N GLU A 31 7.30 2.31 0.55
CA GLU A 31 7.59 0.92 0.93
C GLU A 31 6.57 -0.04 0.34
N TYR A 32 7.01 -1.26 0.05
CA TYR A 32 6.10 -2.35 -0.28
C TYR A 32 5.42 -2.83 0.99
N VAL A 33 4.14 -3.11 0.88
CA VAL A 33 3.30 -3.58 1.98
C VAL A 33 2.33 -4.65 1.46
N GLY A 34 1.35 -5.03 2.29
CA GLY A 34 0.32 -5.98 1.89
C GLY A 34 0.73 -7.43 2.07
N SER A 35 -0.15 -8.34 1.64
CA SER A 35 0.01 -9.77 1.90
C SER A 35 1.25 -10.37 1.24
N ARG A 36 1.71 -9.82 0.12
CA ARG A 36 2.94 -10.31 -0.53
C ARG A 36 4.18 -10.03 0.30
N VAL A 37 4.13 -9.04 1.18
CA VAL A 37 5.23 -8.75 2.11
C VAL A 37 5.07 -9.49 3.42
N THR A 38 3.83 -9.59 3.93
CA THR A 38 3.59 -10.10 5.29
C THR A 38 3.45 -11.62 5.36
N CYS A 39 3.05 -12.28 4.28
CA CYS A 39 2.77 -13.71 4.30
C CYS A 39 3.93 -14.53 3.73
N GLU A 40 4.23 -15.66 4.39
CA GLU A 40 5.21 -16.64 3.94
C GLU A 40 4.52 -18.00 3.90
N PRO A 41 4.35 -18.62 2.72
CA PRO A 41 4.76 -18.12 1.40
C PRO A 41 3.93 -16.95 0.92
N ALA A 42 4.52 -16.10 0.08
CA ALA A 42 3.82 -14.97 -0.48
C ALA A 42 2.75 -15.44 -1.47
N PRO A 43 1.51 -14.89 -1.40
CA PRO A 43 0.48 -15.24 -2.37
C PRO A 43 0.83 -14.69 -3.76
N THR A 44 0.41 -15.39 -4.81
CA THR A 44 0.73 -15.05 -6.19
C THR A 44 -0.44 -14.41 -6.94
N ASP A 45 -1.63 -14.44 -6.35
CA ASP A 45 -2.87 -13.99 -6.98
C ASP A 45 -3.44 -12.73 -6.32
N THR A 46 -2.60 -12.00 -5.57
CA THR A 46 -3.00 -10.78 -4.89
C THR A 46 -2.34 -9.55 -5.51
N ASP A 47 -2.83 -8.38 -5.10
CA ASP A 47 -2.29 -7.10 -5.57
C ASP A 47 -0.90 -6.83 -5.02
N GLU A 48 -0.16 -6.03 -5.77
CA GLU A 48 1.09 -5.42 -5.31
C GLU A 48 0.75 -4.11 -4.62
N ASP A 49 0.97 -4.02 -3.30
CA ASP A 49 0.63 -2.84 -2.53
C ASP A 49 1.87 -2.00 -2.23
N VAL A 50 1.79 -0.70 -2.50
CA VAL A 50 2.86 0.25 -2.22
C VAL A 50 2.31 1.36 -1.33
N LEU A 51 2.92 1.55 -0.17
CA LEU A 51 2.57 2.62 0.76
C LEU A 51 3.47 3.82 0.48
N ILE A 52 2.86 5.00 0.33
CA ILE A 52 3.57 6.22 -0.05
C ILE A 52 3.22 7.34 0.92
N LEU A 53 4.26 7.96 1.48
CA LEU A 53 4.13 9.20 2.23
C LEU A 53 4.53 10.35 1.32
N THR A 54 3.62 11.32 1.14
CA THR A 54 3.85 12.49 0.31
C THR A 54 3.76 13.76 1.14
N ASP A 55 4.47 14.80 0.73
CA ASP A 55 4.38 16.12 1.33
C ASP A 55 3.35 17.02 0.64
N ASN A 56 2.73 16.55 -0.45
CA ASN A 56 1.69 17.29 -1.17
C ASN A 56 0.68 16.31 -1.76
N LEU A 57 -0.29 15.92 -0.92
CA LEU A 57 -1.26 14.87 -1.24
C LEU A 57 -2.07 15.19 -2.49
N GLY A 58 -2.63 16.40 -2.58
CA GLY A 58 -3.47 16.77 -3.71
C GLY A 58 -2.72 16.71 -5.05
N THR A 59 -1.52 17.27 -5.09
CA THR A 59 -0.69 17.25 -6.29
C THR A 59 -0.28 15.84 -6.67
N PHE A 60 0.14 15.05 -5.69
CA PHE A 60 0.58 13.68 -5.93
C PHE A 60 -0.56 12.82 -6.48
N VAL A 61 -1.74 12.89 -5.88
CA VAL A 61 -2.92 12.12 -6.34
C VAL A 61 -3.28 12.53 -7.76
N ARG A 62 -3.30 13.83 -8.08
CA ARG A 62 -3.59 14.30 -9.45
C ARG A 62 -2.58 13.75 -10.46
N ARG A 63 -1.30 13.75 -10.12
CA ARG A 63 -0.25 13.23 -11.00
C ARG A 63 -0.39 11.74 -11.22
N CYS A 64 -0.73 11.00 -10.16
CA CYS A 64 -0.99 9.57 -10.27
C CYS A 64 -2.20 9.29 -11.18
N ASN A 65 -3.28 10.05 -11.01
CA ASN A 65 -4.45 9.93 -11.88
C ASN A 65 -4.07 10.18 -13.34
N LYS A 66 -3.26 11.18 -13.59
CA LYS A 66 -2.79 11.53 -14.94
C LYS A 66 -1.92 10.43 -15.53
N ALA A 67 -1.19 9.69 -14.69
CA ALA A 67 -0.35 8.57 -15.12
C ALA A 67 -1.16 7.26 -15.28
N GLY A 68 -2.47 7.28 -15.08
CA GLY A 68 -3.33 6.13 -15.31
C GLY A 68 -3.81 5.40 -14.07
N PHE A 69 -3.46 5.86 -12.88
CA PHE A 69 -3.95 5.29 -11.64
C PHE A 69 -5.34 5.83 -11.33
N LYS A 70 -6.28 4.92 -11.04
CA LYS A 70 -7.66 5.28 -10.77
C LYS A 70 -7.97 5.14 -9.29
N ASP A 71 -8.74 6.09 -8.77
CA ASP A 71 -9.20 6.08 -7.39
C ASP A 71 -10.12 4.87 -7.18
N THR A 72 -9.80 4.03 -6.20
CA THR A 72 -10.61 2.87 -5.85
C THR A 72 -11.52 3.15 -4.67
N GLY A 73 -11.60 4.39 -4.26
CA GLY A 73 -12.39 4.85 -3.12
C GLY A 73 -11.54 5.05 -1.89
N SER A 74 -11.80 6.17 -1.20
CA SER A 74 -11.28 6.40 0.13
C SER A 74 -12.40 6.18 1.12
N TYR A 75 -12.11 5.51 2.23
CA TYR A 75 -13.09 5.39 3.29
C TYR A 75 -13.27 6.73 3.95
N THR A 76 -14.50 7.10 4.25
CA THR A 76 -14.80 8.34 4.96
C THR A 76 -14.02 8.37 6.27
N GLY A 77 -13.25 9.44 6.48
CA GLY A 77 -12.41 9.58 7.66
C GLY A 77 -11.08 8.86 7.58
N ALA A 78 -10.80 8.16 6.48
CA ALA A 78 -9.51 7.52 6.31
C ALA A 78 -8.43 8.56 6.01
N ALA A 79 -7.22 8.33 6.54
CA ALA A 79 -6.10 9.23 6.36
C ALA A 79 -5.29 8.92 5.09
N PHE A 80 -5.91 8.29 4.10
CA PHE A 80 -5.20 7.85 2.90
C PHE A 80 -6.13 7.79 1.69
N HIS A 81 -5.49 7.80 0.51
CA HIS A 81 -6.14 7.54 -0.78
C HIS A 81 -5.62 6.22 -1.35
N SER A 82 -6.51 5.44 -1.93
CA SER A 82 -6.15 4.20 -2.61
C SER A 82 -6.34 4.37 -4.11
N LEU A 83 -5.27 4.23 -4.88
CA LEU A 83 -5.27 4.36 -6.33
C LEU A 83 -4.73 3.06 -6.95
N ARG A 84 -5.32 2.64 -8.06
CA ARG A 84 -4.97 1.37 -8.69
C ARG A 84 -4.73 1.51 -10.19
N GLN A 85 -3.73 0.76 -10.66
CA GLN A 85 -3.52 0.51 -12.08
C GLN A 85 -3.12 -0.96 -12.24
N GLY A 86 -3.97 -1.77 -12.88
CA GLY A 86 -3.74 -3.21 -12.99
C GLY A 86 -3.72 -3.88 -11.62
N GLU A 87 -2.65 -4.61 -11.34
CA GLU A 87 -2.45 -5.30 -10.06
C GLU A 87 -1.73 -4.44 -9.03
N ILE A 88 -1.41 -3.20 -9.39
CA ILE A 88 -0.67 -2.31 -8.50
C ILE A 88 -1.63 -1.39 -7.78
N ASN A 89 -1.55 -1.40 -6.45
CA ASN A 89 -2.37 -0.59 -5.58
C ASN A 89 -1.47 0.37 -4.79
N LEU A 90 -1.73 1.67 -4.93
CA LEU A 90 -1.00 2.70 -4.21
C LEU A 90 -1.83 3.15 -3.01
N ILE A 91 -1.24 3.13 -1.84
CA ILE A 91 -1.84 3.64 -0.60
C ILE A 91 -1.08 4.90 -0.26
N ILE A 92 -1.73 6.06 -0.45
CA ILE A 92 -1.07 7.36 -0.42
C ILE A 92 -1.58 8.16 0.77
N THR A 93 -0.67 8.67 1.59
CA THR A 93 -1.00 9.49 2.75
C THR A 93 -0.01 10.66 2.88
N ASP A 94 -0.48 11.76 3.46
CA ASP A 94 0.39 12.86 3.91
C ASP A 94 0.56 12.88 5.43
N ASN A 95 0.03 11.87 6.11
CA ASN A 95 0.04 11.77 7.56
C ASN A 95 1.16 10.83 8.00
N LYS A 96 2.21 11.38 8.59
CA LYS A 96 3.37 10.60 9.04
C LYS A 96 2.99 9.57 10.11
N GLU A 97 2.08 9.92 11.01
CA GLU A 97 1.63 9.00 12.05
C GLU A 97 0.91 7.79 11.44
N PHE A 98 0.02 8.04 10.47
CA PHE A 98 -0.65 6.97 9.74
C PHE A 98 0.37 6.06 9.05
N TYR A 99 1.34 6.66 8.35
CA TYR A 99 2.40 5.91 7.67
C TYR A 99 3.15 5.00 8.63
N ASN A 100 3.57 5.55 9.76
CA ASN A 100 4.33 4.79 10.75
C ASN A 100 3.51 3.65 11.36
N LYS A 101 2.23 3.91 11.66
CA LYS A 101 1.32 2.88 12.18
C LYS A 101 1.06 1.78 11.15
N PHE A 102 0.92 2.15 9.88
CA PHE A 102 0.74 1.18 8.81
C PHE A 102 1.97 0.28 8.69
N MET A 103 3.16 0.85 8.76
CA MET A 103 4.40 0.08 8.75
C MET A 103 4.53 -0.82 9.98
N LEU A 104 4.14 -0.33 11.15
CA LEU A 104 4.11 -1.14 12.36
C LEU A 104 3.19 -2.36 12.19
N ALA A 105 1.98 -2.14 11.69
CA ALA A 105 1.04 -3.23 11.42
C ALA A 105 1.61 -4.25 10.44
N THR A 106 2.29 -3.76 9.40
CA THR A 106 2.97 -4.62 8.42
C THR A 106 4.03 -5.49 9.09
N HIS A 107 4.86 -4.89 9.94
CA HIS A 107 5.91 -5.63 10.66
C HIS A 107 5.32 -6.65 11.64
N VAL A 108 4.25 -6.30 12.35
CA VAL A 108 3.58 -7.23 13.27
C VAL A 108 3.03 -8.43 12.50
N CYS A 109 2.31 -8.19 11.42
CA CYS A 109 1.74 -9.28 10.60
C CYS A 109 2.83 -10.17 10.00
N LYS A 110 3.93 -9.57 9.54
CA LYS A 110 5.07 -10.32 9.00
C LYS A 110 5.74 -11.17 10.08
N SER A 111 6.03 -10.57 11.23
CA SER A 111 6.71 -11.25 12.33
C SER A 111 5.93 -12.44 12.87
N LEU A 112 4.60 -12.31 12.93
CA LEU A 112 3.71 -13.37 13.41
C LEU A 112 3.23 -14.28 12.29
N ASN A 113 3.59 -13.97 11.05
CA ASN A 113 3.12 -14.69 9.85
C ASN A 113 1.61 -14.89 9.84
N VAL A 114 0.87 -13.79 9.96
CA VAL A 114 -0.60 -13.79 10.02
C VAL A 114 -1.15 -14.07 8.63
N LEU A 115 -1.50 -15.31 8.33
CA LEU A 115 -1.93 -15.74 7.00
C LEU A 115 -3.39 -15.46 6.71
N ASP A 116 -4.24 -15.44 7.73
CA ASP A 116 -5.66 -15.20 7.56
C ASP A 116 -5.94 -13.72 7.32
N LYS A 117 -6.67 -13.43 6.24
CA LYS A 117 -6.96 -12.05 5.83
C LYS A 117 -7.74 -11.28 6.90
N GLN A 118 -8.72 -11.93 7.54
CA GLN A 118 -9.51 -11.25 8.56
C GLN A 118 -8.68 -10.93 9.80
N HIS A 119 -7.76 -11.81 10.16
CA HIS A 119 -6.84 -11.56 11.27
C HIS A 119 -5.91 -10.37 10.93
N ARG A 120 -5.41 -10.29 9.70
CA ARG A 120 -4.58 -9.15 9.27
C ARG A 120 -5.38 -7.84 9.33
N ILE A 121 -6.61 -7.86 8.85
CA ILE A 121 -7.50 -6.68 8.91
C ILE A 121 -7.67 -6.23 10.35
N THR A 122 -7.92 -7.17 11.28
CA THR A 122 -8.07 -6.86 12.69
C THR A 122 -6.81 -6.23 13.28
N VAL A 123 -5.63 -6.76 12.95
CA VAL A 123 -4.35 -6.18 13.41
C VAL A 123 -4.19 -4.76 12.89
N PHE A 124 -4.41 -4.55 11.59
CA PHE A 124 -4.26 -3.22 10.99
C PHE A 124 -5.24 -2.22 11.60
N GLN A 125 -6.51 -2.57 11.72
CA GLN A 125 -7.51 -1.67 12.29
C GLN A 125 -7.21 -1.33 13.74
N SER A 126 -6.76 -2.31 14.52
CA SER A 126 -6.39 -2.09 15.92
C SER A 126 -5.22 -1.13 16.06
N ILE A 127 -4.21 -1.26 15.22
CA ILE A 127 -3.02 -0.40 15.28
C ILE A 127 -3.33 0.99 14.70
N LEU A 128 -4.04 1.06 13.57
CA LEU A 128 -4.32 2.32 12.91
C LEU A 128 -5.36 3.16 13.65
N TYR A 129 -6.40 2.53 14.17
CA TYR A 129 -7.57 3.24 14.69
C TYR A 129 -7.89 2.92 16.15
N GLY A 130 -7.13 2.03 16.78
CA GLY A 130 -7.33 1.65 18.16
C GLY A 130 -8.48 0.67 18.41
N LYS A 131 -9.16 0.23 17.36
CA LYS A 131 -10.25 -0.76 17.46
C LYS A 131 -10.48 -1.43 16.12
N ALA A 132 -10.99 -2.66 16.16
CA ALA A 132 -11.37 -3.38 14.95
C ALA A 132 -12.77 -2.95 14.50
N TYR A 133 -12.86 -2.37 13.31
CA TYR A 133 -14.14 -2.01 12.69
C TYR A 133 -14.76 -3.23 12.03
N GLY A 134 -16.08 -3.23 11.85
CA GLY A 134 -16.80 -4.31 11.20
C GLY A 134 -17.01 -5.55 12.04
N LYS A 135 -16.62 -5.54 13.30
CA LYS A 135 -16.96 -6.59 14.25
C LYS A 135 -18.36 -6.36 14.80
N PRO A 136 -19.22 -7.38 14.80
CA PRO A 136 -20.51 -7.25 15.46
C PRO A 136 -20.37 -7.05 16.95
#